data_ff6e6094bd0a8a4a1e8ef651c6afc680
#
_entry.id   ff6e6094bd0a8a4a1e8ef651c6afc680
#
_cell.length_a   1.000
_cell.length_b   1.000
_cell.length_c   1.000
_cell.angle_alpha   90.00
_cell.angle_beta   90.00
_cell.angle_gamma   90.00
#
_symmetry.space_group_name_H-M   'P 1'
#
loop_
_entity.id
_entity.type
_entity.pdbx_description
1 polymer ?
#
loop_
_entity_poly.entity_id
_entity_poly.type
_entity_poly.pdbx_seq_one_letter_code
_entity_poly.pdbx_strand_id
1 'polypeptide(L)'
;MISLSQQMELNHYSRKAEFAQNLMSTICGEHRLDTIYKDNLDFHYDGMRLPNKKMAIGTISYGANVAINISNLKAYSISLPIQGRQALNIRGAHYQSDENRGLIVSNNDQQDLIIDKDCRKFQVVIPERSMQIVLADLLNKPIETPIIFNPEMHLDSEQLIGAWWKNIQNFLQLKSQYSNFYGLQMLSEDYENFVIKALLLSQENNYSEALKSLSHQDEPAYIRKVRNFIIEHAHEEICAEDLQRLAGVSKSKLNRTGFVGDFFI
;
A
#
# COMPACT_ATOMS: atom_id res chain seq x y z
N MET A 1 17.22 -12.07 28.85
CA MET A 1 17.14 -11.97 27.37
C MET A 1 15.68 -11.74 27.01
N ILE A 2 15.34 -10.59 26.46
CA ILE A 2 14.00 -10.30 25.93
C ILE A 2 13.83 -11.20 24.70
N SER A 3 12.74 -11.99 24.62
CA SER A 3 12.51 -12.88 23.47
C SER A 3 12.36 -12.03 22.19
N LEU A 4 12.79 -12.57 21.03
CA LEU A 4 12.61 -11.90 19.73
C LEU A 4 11.15 -11.50 19.46
N SER A 5 10.19 -12.29 19.94
CA SER A 5 8.76 -11.99 19.86
C SER A 5 8.37 -10.71 20.61
N GLN A 6 8.97 -10.44 21.78
CA GLN A 6 8.72 -9.21 22.54
C GLN A 6 9.31 -7.95 21.88
N GLN A 7 10.34 -8.09 21.04
CA GLN A 7 10.90 -6.97 20.28
C GLN A 7 10.05 -6.59 19.06
N MET A 8 9.16 -7.47 18.62
CA MET A 8 8.30 -7.25 17.45
C MET A 8 6.94 -6.62 17.82
N GLU A 9 6.44 -6.85 19.02
CA GLU A 9 5.16 -6.31 19.45
C GLU A 9 5.27 -4.83 19.82
N LEU A 10 4.31 -4.04 19.35
CA LEU A 10 4.15 -2.63 19.63
C LEU A 10 2.77 -2.44 20.27
N ASN A 11 2.73 -2.41 21.60
CA ASN A 11 1.49 -2.21 22.32
C ASN A 11 1.68 -1.07 23.32
N HIS A 12 1.11 0.10 23.00
CA HIS A 12 1.33 1.34 23.74
C HIS A 12 0.02 2.07 24.01
N TYR A 13 -0.08 2.60 25.23
CA TYR A 13 -1.13 3.48 25.67
C TYR A 13 -0.54 4.73 26.32
N SER A 14 -1.12 5.89 26.05
CA SER A 14 -0.71 7.13 26.73
C SER A 14 -1.81 8.20 26.71
N ARG A 15 -1.84 9.01 27.77
CA ARG A 15 -2.62 10.26 27.79
C ARG A 15 -1.84 11.48 27.31
N LYS A 16 -0.53 11.36 27.14
CA LYS A 16 0.36 12.48 26.79
C LYS A 16 0.60 12.56 25.28
N ALA A 17 0.32 13.73 24.69
CA ALA A 17 0.56 13.97 23.27
C ALA A 17 2.05 13.85 22.89
N GLU A 18 2.96 14.30 23.77
CA GLU A 18 4.39 14.17 23.59
C GLU A 18 4.84 12.71 23.44
N PHE A 19 4.27 11.80 24.28
CA PHE A 19 4.57 10.37 24.15
C PHE A 19 4.08 9.81 22.82
N ALA A 20 2.84 10.15 22.42
CA ALA A 20 2.29 9.71 21.14
C ALA A 20 3.14 10.21 19.96
N GLN A 21 3.53 11.48 19.97
CA GLN A 21 4.41 12.05 18.94
C GLN A 21 5.76 11.34 18.89
N ASN A 22 6.42 11.16 20.05
CA ASN A 22 7.74 10.52 20.11
C ASN A 22 7.69 9.06 19.63
N LEU A 23 6.68 8.29 20.06
CA LEU A 23 6.50 6.92 19.59
C LEU A 23 6.31 6.88 18.08
N MET A 24 5.38 7.67 17.56
CA MET A 24 5.08 7.69 16.13
C MET A 24 6.24 8.22 15.30
N SER A 25 7.06 9.14 15.84
CA SER A 25 8.29 9.58 15.18
C SER A 25 9.33 8.47 15.03
N THR A 26 9.38 7.52 15.97
CA THR A 26 10.25 6.33 15.82
C THR A 26 9.74 5.33 14.78
N ILE A 27 8.45 5.37 14.47
CA ILE A 27 7.79 4.44 13.53
C ILE A 27 7.75 5.03 12.12
N CYS A 28 7.30 6.28 11.98
CA CYS A 28 7.04 6.93 10.68
C CYS A 28 8.14 7.89 10.24
N GLY A 29 8.88 8.47 11.18
CA GLY A 29 9.79 9.60 10.98
C GLY A 29 9.26 10.88 11.63
N GLU A 30 10.08 11.92 11.63
CA GLU A 30 9.77 13.18 12.32
C GLU A 30 8.50 13.84 11.79
N HIS A 31 7.63 14.22 12.70
CA HIS A 31 6.42 14.97 12.45
C HIS A 31 6.03 15.75 13.71
N ARG A 32 5.15 16.73 13.56
CA ARG A 32 4.59 17.48 14.66
C ARG A 32 3.13 17.08 14.88
N LEU A 33 2.78 16.79 16.13
CA LEU A 33 1.41 16.49 16.54
C LEU A 33 0.85 17.71 17.27
N ASP A 34 -0.17 18.33 16.70
CA ASP A 34 -0.88 19.45 17.26
C ASP A 34 -2.24 19.01 17.79
N THR A 35 -2.52 19.35 19.05
CA THR A 35 -3.80 19.12 19.72
C THR A 35 -3.96 20.08 20.90
N ILE A 36 -5.20 20.42 21.23
CA ILE A 36 -5.53 21.17 22.44
C ILE A 36 -5.49 20.27 23.70
N TYR A 37 -5.50 18.96 23.53
CA TYR A 37 -5.57 17.96 24.61
C TYR A 37 -4.19 17.37 24.92
N LYS A 38 -3.22 18.19 25.31
CA LYS A 38 -1.79 17.78 25.46
C LYS A 38 -1.58 16.65 26.47
N ASP A 39 -2.32 16.63 27.57
CA ASP A 39 -2.17 15.67 28.68
C ASP A 39 -3.44 14.81 28.90
N ASN A 40 -4.36 14.83 27.96
CA ASN A 40 -5.63 14.09 28.09
C ASN A 40 -6.03 13.41 26.76
N LEU A 41 -5.09 12.83 26.05
CA LEU A 41 -5.35 11.94 24.94
C LEU A 41 -5.85 10.58 25.47
N ASP A 42 -6.46 9.82 24.58
CA ASP A 42 -6.69 8.39 24.73
C ASP A 42 -5.96 7.66 23.60
N PHE A 43 -4.63 7.85 23.58
CA PHE A 43 -3.78 7.32 22.54
C PHE A 43 -3.56 5.82 22.74
N HIS A 44 -3.88 5.06 21.72
CA HIS A 44 -3.60 3.62 21.63
C HIS A 44 -2.87 3.30 20.33
N TYR A 45 -1.82 2.52 20.44
CA TYR A 45 -1.16 1.86 19.31
C TYR A 45 -1.01 0.38 19.63
N ASP A 46 -1.61 -0.48 18.82
CA ASP A 46 -1.51 -1.93 18.93
C ASP A 46 -1.10 -2.53 17.60
N GLY A 47 0.10 -3.09 17.53
CA GLY A 47 0.66 -3.56 16.28
C GLY A 47 1.90 -4.42 16.44
N MET A 48 2.61 -4.53 15.33
CA MET A 48 3.83 -5.33 15.22
C MET A 48 4.83 -4.64 14.27
N ARG A 49 6.10 -4.72 14.60
CA ARG A 49 7.20 -4.34 13.69
C ARG A 49 7.83 -5.60 13.13
N LEU A 50 7.80 -5.74 11.82
CA LEU A 50 8.42 -6.86 11.11
C LEU A 50 9.93 -6.61 10.93
N PRO A 51 10.78 -7.64 11.09
CA PRO A 51 12.21 -7.43 11.29
C PRO A 51 12.99 -7.09 10.03
N ASN A 52 12.64 -7.65 8.86
CA ASN A 52 13.49 -7.60 7.68
C ASN A 52 13.45 -6.25 6.96
N LYS A 53 12.25 -5.75 6.65
CA LYS A 53 12.06 -4.43 6.02
C LYS A 53 11.72 -3.34 7.03
N LYS A 54 11.66 -3.68 8.33
CA LYS A 54 11.26 -2.77 9.43
C LYS A 54 9.87 -2.16 9.25
N MET A 55 9.00 -2.85 8.53
CA MET A 55 7.62 -2.46 8.33
C MET A 55 6.86 -2.55 9.65
N ALA A 56 6.02 -1.56 9.96
CA ALA A 56 5.12 -1.60 11.10
C ALA A 56 3.68 -1.74 10.61
N ILE A 57 2.92 -2.65 11.22
CA ILE A 57 1.51 -2.90 10.91
C ILE A 57 0.74 -2.89 12.24
N GLY A 58 -0.32 -2.09 12.33
CA GLY A 58 -1.09 -2.00 13.57
C GLY A 58 -2.40 -1.25 13.43
N THR A 59 -3.01 -0.99 14.57
CA THR A 59 -4.14 -0.08 14.72
C THR A 59 -3.74 1.10 15.60
N ILE A 60 -4.26 2.29 15.29
CA ILE A 60 -3.98 3.51 16.03
C ILE A 60 -5.26 4.30 16.26
N SER A 61 -5.37 4.93 17.44
CA SER A 61 -6.35 5.94 17.76
C SER A 61 -5.75 6.99 18.70
N TYR A 62 -6.27 8.22 18.66
CA TYR A 62 -5.80 9.30 19.53
C TYR A 62 -6.81 9.69 20.60
N GLY A 63 -8.11 9.34 20.43
CA GLY A 63 -9.19 9.70 21.35
C GLY A 63 -9.46 11.21 21.44
N ALA A 64 -8.88 12.00 20.56
CA ALA A 64 -9.04 13.44 20.46
C ALA A 64 -8.84 13.90 19.00
N ASN A 65 -9.34 15.08 18.66
CA ASN A 65 -9.00 15.70 17.39
C ASN A 65 -7.51 16.10 17.39
N VAL A 66 -6.77 15.60 16.42
CA VAL A 66 -5.35 15.91 16.26
C VAL A 66 -5.03 16.31 14.83
N ALA A 67 -4.06 17.19 14.68
CA ALA A 67 -3.46 17.53 13.40
C ALA A 67 -1.98 17.09 13.41
N ILE A 68 -1.58 16.39 12.38
CA ILE A 68 -0.20 15.91 12.22
C ILE A 68 0.41 16.64 11.03
N ASN A 69 1.37 17.53 11.32
CA ASN A 69 2.12 18.23 10.29
C ASN A 69 3.33 17.39 9.89
N ILE A 70 3.43 17.09 8.62
CA ILE A 70 4.43 16.18 8.06
C ILE A 70 5.26 16.96 7.05
N SER A 71 6.56 17.07 7.31
CA SER A 71 7.49 17.77 6.43
C SER A 71 8.67 16.92 5.96
N ASN A 72 8.97 15.82 6.65
CA ASN A 72 10.11 14.96 6.35
C ASN A 72 9.87 13.52 6.82
N LEU A 73 8.85 12.90 6.27
CA LEU A 73 8.57 11.49 6.56
C LEU A 73 9.60 10.59 5.84
N LYS A 74 10.27 9.72 6.55
CA LYS A 74 11.21 8.74 5.97
C LYS A 74 10.56 7.39 5.69
N ALA A 75 9.25 7.38 5.56
CA ALA A 75 8.43 6.21 5.34
C ALA A 75 7.15 6.57 4.59
N TYR A 76 6.50 5.59 4.02
CA TYR A 76 5.12 5.68 3.56
C TYR A 76 4.21 5.29 4.69
N SER A 77 3.27 6.16 5.06
CA SER A 77 2.25 5.87 6.07
C SER A 77 0.91 5.66 5.38
N ILE A 78 0.46 4.42 5.39
CA ILE A 78 -0.78 3.98 4.75
C ILE A 78 -1.80 3.73 5.84
N SER A 79 -3.00 4.29 5.72
CA SER A 79 -4.01 4.17 6.76
C SER A 79 -5.42 4.02 6.20
N LEU A 80 -6.24 3.22 6.90
CA LEU A 80 -7.65 2.99 6.60
C LEU A 80 -8.45 3.08 7.91
N PRO A 81 -9.40 4.03 8.05
CA PRO A 81 -10.29 4.05 9.20
C PRO A 81 -11.09 2.75 9.35
N ILE A 82 -11.19 2.29 10.58
CA ILE A 82 -12.09 1.21 11.01
C ILE A 82 -13.39 1.84 11.52
N GLN A 83 -13.24 3.06 12.05
CA GLN A 83 -14.29 3.89 12.61
C GLN A 83 -13.87 5.35 12.52
N GLY A 84 -14.83 6.26 12.37
CA GLY A 84 -14.57 7.69 12.28
C GLY A 84 -13.94 8.11 10.96
N ARG A 85 -13.27 9.25 10.94
CA ARG A 85 -12.75 9.87 9.71
C ARG A 85 -11.37 10.49 9.93
N GLN A 86 -10.68 10.65 8.82
CA GLN A 86 -9.47 11.47 8.73
C GLN A 86 -9.45 12.22 7.39
N ALA A 87 -8.63 13.24 7.30
CA ALA A 87 -8.44 14.00 6.07
C ALA A 87 -6.98 14.36 5.88
N LEU A 88 -6.52 14.39 4.64
CA LEU A 88 -5.16 14.74 4.26
C LEU A 88 -5.18 15.95 3.34
N ASN A 89 -4.42 16.98 3.69
CA ASN A 89 -4.20 18.17 2.87
C ASN A 89 -2.81 18.13 2.26
N ILE A 90 -2.71 18.18 0.94
CA ILE A 90 -1.45 18.20 0.18
C ILE A 90 -1.56 19.24 -0.92
N ARG A 91 -0.66 20.22 -0.98
CA ARG A 91 -0.60 21.21 -2.07
C ARG A 91 -1.93 21.90 -2.37
N GLY A 92 -2.76 22.13 -1.35
CA GLY A 92 -4.10 22.72 -1.50
C GLY A 92 -5.20 21.74 -1.92
N ALA A 93 -4.89 20.49 -2.23
CA ALA A 93 -5.87 19.41 -2.41
C ALA A 93 -6.26 18.82 -1.06
N HIS A 94 -7.52 18.42 -0.94
CA HIS A 94 -8.11 17.86 0.28
C HIS A 94 -8.68 16.48 -0.01
N TYR A 95 -8.17 15.48 0.70
CA TYR A 95 -8.58 14.07 0.58
C TYR A 95 -9.25 13.60 1.86
N GLN A 96 -10.48 13.15 1.77
CA GLN A 96 -11.22 12.58 2.90
C GLN A 96 -11.07 11.06 2.92
N SER A 97 -11.03 10.50 4.11
CA SER A 97 -10.88 9.06 4.33
C SER A 97 -11.85 8.56 5.39
N ASP A 98 -12.45 7.43 5.10
CA ASP A 98 -13.42 6.72 5.91
C ASP A 98 -13.20 5.20 5.76
N GLU A 99 -14.13 4.38 6.22
CA GLU A 99 -14.04 2.91 6.17
C GLU A 99 -13.88 2.32 4.74
N ASN A 100 -14.25 3.08 3.71
CA ASN A 100 -14.18 2.67 2.30
C ASN A 100 -13.05 3.36 1.52
N ARG A 101 -12.37 4.31 2.13
CA ARG A 101 -11.31 5.11 1.49
C ARG A 101 -10.12 5.26 2.42
N GLY A 102 -9.04 4.58 2.08
CA GLY A 102 -7.75 4.73 2.74
C GLY A 102 -6.98 5.93 2.23
N LEU A 103 -5.90 6.26 2.93
CA LEU A 103 -4.92 7.27 2.54
C LEU A 103 -3.51 6.70 2.57
N ILE A 104 -2.70 7.17 1.62
CA ILE A 104 -1.25 6.98 1.65
C ILE A 104 -0.54 8.34 1.70
N VAL A 105 0.26 8.50 2.73
CA VAL A 105 1.13 9.67 2.93
C VAL A 105 2.52 9.32 2.45
N SER A 106 3.00 10.05 1.45
CA SER A 106 4.34 9.91 0.86
C SER A 106 5.29 11.01 1.34
N ASN A 107 6.59 10.82 1.16
CA ASN A 107 7.65 11.67 1.75
C ASN A 107 7.97 12.94 0.95
N ASN A 108 7.13 13.53 0.13
CA ASN A 108 7.62 14.52 -0.83
C ASN A 108 7.15 15.96 -0.63
N ASP A 109 6.20 16.21 0.26
CA ASP A 109 5.61 17.53 0.42
C ASP A 109 5.22 17.79 1.86
N GLN A 110 5.06 19.07 2.17
CA GLN A 110 4.39 19.47 3.40
C GLN A 110 2.93 18.99 3.32
N GLN A 111 2.52 18.22 4.30
CA GLN A 111 1.23 17.58 4.39
C GLN A 111 0.65 17.75 5.78
N ASP A 112 -0.65 17.94 5.86
CA ASP A 112 -1.38 18.00 7.12
C ASP A 112 -2.40 16.87 7.17
N LEU A 113 -2.21 15.94 8.10
CA LEU A 113 -3.16 14.87 8.35
C LEU A 113 -4.02 15.23 9.57
N ILE A 114 -5.30 15.42 9.34
CA ILE A 114 -6.30 15.73 10.37
C ILE A 114 -7.01 14.43 10.72
N ILE A 115 -7.07 14.12 12.01
CA ILE A 115 -7.69 12.88 12.51
C ILE A 115 -8.76 13.25 13.53
N ASP A 116 -9.98 12.81 13.27
CA ASP A 116 -11.11 13.06 14.16
C ASP A 116 -10.97 12.28 15.48
N LYS A 117 -11.59 12.81 16.54
CA LYS A 117 -11.57 12.23 17.88
C LYS A 117 -11.94 10.74 17.92
N ASP A 118 -12.95 10.34 17.16
CA ASP A 118 -13.48 8.98 17.17
C ASP A 118 -12.80 8.09 16.12
N CYS A 119 -11.77 8.60 15.45
CA CYS A 119 -11.06 7.85 14.40
C CYS A 119 -10.17 6.78 15.03
N ARG A 120 -10.49 5.54 14.72
CA ARG A 120 -9.62 4.38 14.90
C ARG A 120 -9.31 3.80 13.53
N LYS A 121 -8.05 3.55 13.23
CA LYS A 121 -7.64 3.13 11.89
C LYS A 121 -6.59 2.04 11.91
N PHE A 122 -6.58 1.24 10.85
CA PHE A 122 -5.41 0.44 10.49
C PHE A 122 -4.30 1.37 10.02
N GLN A 123 -3.07 1.01 10.32
CA GLN A 123 -1.88 1.71 9.84
C GLN A 123 -0.83 0.71 9.41
N VAL A 124 -0.28 0.94 8.22
CA VAL A 124 0.91 0.27 7.70
C VAL A 124 1.97 1.32 7.44
N VAL A 125 3.16 1.13 7.98
CA VAL A 125 4.29 2.03 7.78
C VAL A 125 5.41 1.26 7.09
N ILE A 126 5.80 1.71 5.91
CA ILE A 126 6.85 1.07 5.10
C ILE A 126 7.99 2.07 4.95
N PRO A 127 9.21 1.77 5.47
CA PRO A 127 10.36 2.63 5.29
C PRO A 127 10.63 2.92 3.81
N GLU A 128 10.95 4.16 3.49
CA GLU A 128 11.21 4.60 2.11
C GLU A 128 12.25 3.72 1.42
N ARG A 129 13.36 3.44 2.08
CA ARG A 129 14.42 2.56 1.54
C ARG A 129 13.92 1.15 1.21
N SER A 130 13.02 0.59 2.05
CA SER A 130 12.46 -0.75 1.81
C SER A 130 11.57 -0.77 0.57
N MET A 131 10.75 0.28 0.38
CA MET A 131 9.93 0.45 -0.80
C MET A 131 10.79 0.60 -2.07
N GLN A 132 11.84 1.43 -2.01
CA GLN A 132 12.77 1.64 -3.13
C GLN A 132 13.51 0.36 -3.53
N ILE A 133 13.99 -0.44 -2.56
CA ILE A 133 14.67 -1.71 -2.84
C ILE A 133 13.72 -2.66 -3.58
N VAL A 134 12.50 -2.84 -3.08
CA VAL A 134 11.53 -3.75 -3.72
C VAL A 134 11.13 -3.27 -5.11
N LEU A 135 10.98 -1.96 -5.32
CA LEU A 135 10.71 -1.40 -6.64
C LEU A 135 11.89 -1.59 -7.60
N ALA A 136 13.14 -1.36 -7.12
CA ALA A 136 14.35 -1.58 -7.91
C ALA A 136 14.48 -3.04 -8.37
N ASP A 137 14.19 -3.98 -7.46
CA ASP A 137 14.18 -5.42 -7.77
C ASP A 137 13.09 -5.75 -8.80
N LEU A 138 11.87 -5.19 -8.67
CA LEU A 138 10.80 -5.39 -9.64
C LEU A 138 11.17 -4.86 -11.03
N LEU A 139 11.74 -3.66 -11.10
CA LEU A 139 12.09 -3.01 -12.37
C LEU A 139 13.46 -3.43 -12.94
N ASN A 140 14.24 -4.20 -12.17
CA ASN A 140 15.61 -4.57 -12.46
C ASN A 140 16.48 -3.36 -12.85
N LYS A 141 16.29 -2.24 -12.14
CA LYS A 141 17.06 -1.00 -12.34
C LYS A 141 17.05 -0.13 -11.09
N PRO A 142 18.05 0.76 -10.89
CA PRO A 142 18.07 1.72 -9.79
C PRO A 142 16.84 2.65 -9.84
N ILE A 143 16.36 3.05 -8.67
CA ILE A 143 15.28 4.03 -8.51
C ILE A 143 15.91 5.40 -8.27
N GLU A 144 15.76 6.30 -9.22
CA GLU A 144 16.40 7.63 -9.18
C GLU A 144 15.49 8.71 -8.59
N THR A 145 14.18 8.54 -8.71
CA THR A 145 13.20 9.51 -8.22
C THR A 145 12.33 8.89 -7.11
N PRO A 146 11.88 9.68 -6.13
CA PRO A 146 10.99 9.21 -5.09
C PRO A 146 9.71 8.60 -5.67
N ILE A 147 9.17 7.61 -4.97
CA ILE A 147 7.89 6.99 -5.34
C ILE A 147 6.77 7.91 -4.83
N ILE A 148 5.92 8.38 -5.72
CA ILE A 148 4.79 9.25 -5.42
C ILE A 148 3.50 8.50 -5.74
N PHE A 149 2.74 8.18 -4.72
CA PHE A 149 1.43 7.54 -4.87
C PHE A 149 0.31 8.56 -5.06
N ASN A 150 -0.76 8.15 -5.73
CA ASN A 150 -2.05 8.81 -5.57
C ASN A 150 -2.46 8.68 -4.10
N PRO A 151 -2.72 9.79 -3.39
CA PRO A 151 -2.97 9.74 -1.95
C PRO A 151 -4.22 8.96 -1.54
N GLU A 152 -5.23 8.88 -2.40
CA GLU A 152 -6.51 8.25 -2.12
C GLU A 152 -6.54 6.78 -2.57
N MET A 153 -7.01 5.92 -1.68
CA MET A 153 -7.10 4.48 -1.91
C MET A 153 -8.58 4.06 -1.83
N HIS A 154 -9.20 3.82 -2.98
CA HIS A 154 -10.59 3.35 -3.03
C HIS A 154 -10.69 1.85 -2.83
N LEU A 155 -11.54 1.42 -1.88
CA LEU A 155 -11.71 0.00 -1.50
C LEU A 155 -12.87 -0.69 -2.24
N ASP A 156 -13.13 -0.31 -3.47
CA ASP A 156 -14.16 -1.00 -4.27
C ASP A 156 -13.83 -2.50 -4.37
N SER A 157 -14.85 -3.33 -4.27
CA SER A 157 -14.73 -4.79 -4.13
C SER A 157 -14.01 -5.48 -5.31
N GLU A 158 -13.92 -4.81 -6.44
CA GLU A 158 -13.27 -5.31 -7.66
C GLU A 158 -11.81 -4.86 -7.79
N GLN A 159 -11.32 -4.00 -6.90
CA GLN A 159 -9.95 -3.48 -6.97
C GLN A 159 -8.97 -4.28 -6.12
N LEU A 160 -7.77 -4.47 -6.65
CA LEU A 160 -6.67 -5.17 -5.96
C LEU A 160 -6.32 -4.55 -4.60
N ILE A 161 -6.57 -3.24 -4.43
CA ILE A 161 -6.27 -2.55 -3.17
C ILE A 161 -7.20 -3.02 -2.03
N GLY A 162 -8.44 -3.39 -2.31
CA GLY A 162 -9.33 -4.01 -1.33
C GLY A 162 -8.78 -5.35 -0.83
N ALA A 163 -8.25 -6.18 -1.73
CA ALA A 163 -7.58 -7.43 -1.38
C ALA A 163 -6.31 -7.20 -0.55
N TRP A 164 -5.55 -6.14 -0.84
CA TRP A 164 -4.38 -5.74 -0.05
C TRP A 164 -4.75 -5.43 1.40
N TRP A 165 -5.78 -4.60 1.62
CA TRP A 165 -6.27 -4.28 2.97
C TRP A 165 -6.81 -5.51 3.69
N LYS A 166 -7.51 -6.40 2.99
CA LYS A 166 -8.00 -7.66 3.57
C LYS A 166 -6.85 -8.53 4.08
N ASN A 167 -5.75 -8.58 3.35
CA ASN A 167 -4.54 -9.28 3.78
C ASN A 167 -3.95 -8.67 5.06
N ILE A 168 -3.83 -7.34 5.14
CA ILE A 168 -3.36 -6.63 6.34
C ILE A 168 -4.27 -6.91 7.55
N GLN A 169 -5.59 -6.85 7.36
CA GLN A 169 -6.56 -7.16 8.42
C GLN A 169 -6.42 -8.59 8.95
N ASN A 170 -6.31 -9.57 8.05
CA ASN A 170 -6.11 -10.97 8.40
C ASN A 170 -4.79 -11.17 9.17
N PHE A 171 -3.71 -10.52 8.74
CA PHE A 171 -2.43 -10.56 9.45
C PHE A 171 -2.56 -10.05 10.89
N LEU A 172 -3.22 -8.91 11.10
CA LEU A 172 -3.42 -8.35 12.44
C LEU A 172 -4.31 -9.24 13.33
N GLN A 173 -5.32 -9.89 12.76
CA GLN A 173 -6.16 -10.84 13.51
C GLN A 173 -5.37 -12.05 13.99
N LEU A 174 -4.38 -12.48 13.24
CA LEU A 174 -3.55 -13.64 13.53
C LEU A 174 -2.22 -13.28 14.23
N LYS A 175 -1.97 -11.99 14.55
CA LYS A 175 -0.68 -11.53 15.07
C LYS A 175 -0.25 -12.29 16.33
N SER A 176 -1.18 -12.62 17.26
CA SER A 176 -0.86 -13.38 18.46
C SER A 176 -0.44 -14.82 18.19
N GLN A 177 -0.89 -15.40 17.08
CA GLN A 177 -0.46 -16.72 16.61
C GLN A 177 0.90 -16.62 15.95
N TYR A 178 1.14 -15.56 15.17
CA TYR A 178 2.42 -15.32 14.50
C TYR A 178 3.53 -14.94 15.49
N SER A 179 3.27 -14.16 16.53
CA SER A 179 4.28 -13.77 17.52
C SER A 179 4.90 -14.96 18.26
N ASN A 180 4.16 -16.07 18.38
CA ASN A 180 4.62 -17.31 18.98
C ASN A 180 5.20 -18.31 17.97
N PHE A 181 5.19 -17.98 16.69
CA PHE A 181 5.63 -18.90 15.64
C PHE A 181 7.15 -18.80 15.47
N TYR A 182 7.85 -19.91 15.72
CA TYR A 182 9.32 -19.99 15.61
C TYR A 182 9.85 -19.59 14.22
N GLY A 183 9.08 -19.87 13.16
CA GLY A 183 9.42 -19.58 11.77
C GLY A 183 9.05 -18.15 11.30
N LEU A 184 8.50 -17.29 12.14
CA LEU A 184 8.03 -15.97 11.72
C LEU A 184 9.14 -15.12 11.08
N GLN A 185 10.37 -15.20 11.60
CA GLN A 185 11.50 -14.46 11.04
C GLN A 185 11.81 -14.89 9.61
N MET A 186 11.66 -16.16 9.28
CA MET A 186 11.86 -16.69 7.92
C MET A 186 10.73 -16.27 6.98
N LEU A 187 9.49 -16.32 7.46
CA LEU A 187 8.32 -15.94 6.66
C LEU A 187 8.13 -14.43 6.55
N SER A 188 8.67 -13.65 7.48
CA SER A 188 8.44 -12.19 7.51
C SER A 188 9.04 -11.50 6.29
N GLU A 189 10.17 -11.96 5.76
CA GLU A 189 10.76 -11.36 4.56
C GLU A 189 9.87 -11.54 3.33
N ASP A 190 9.35 -12.74 3.12
CA ASP A 190 8.43 -13.02 2.01
C ASP A 190 7.13 -12.24 2.16
N TYR A 191 6.59 -12.18 3.38
CA TYR A 191 5.39 -11.41 3.67
C TYR A 191 5.59 -9.91 3.44
N GLU A 192 6.67 -9.32 3.96
CA GLU A 192 6.99 -7.90 3.77
C GLU A 192 7.20 -7.58 2.28
N ASN A 193 7.91 -8.43 1.54
CA ASN A 193 8.08 -8.31 0.10
C ASN A 193 6.74 -8.41 -0.64
N PHE A 194 5.87 -9.35 -0.24
CA PHE A 194 4.53 -9.48 -0.82
C PHE A 194 3.69 -8.22 -0.60
N VAL A 195 3.64 -7.71 0.64
CA VAL A 195 2.84 -6.51 0.99
C VAL A 195 3.31 -5.30 0.18
N ILE A 196 4.63 -5.10 0.06
CA ILE A 196 5.20 -3.98 -0.69
C ILE A 196 4.93 -4.14 -2.19
N LYS A 197 5.19 -5.31 -2.78
CA LYS A 197 4.93 -5.58 -4.20
C LYS A 197 3.46 -5.41 -4.54
N ALA A 198 2.57 -5.97 -3.72
CA ALA A 198 1.14 -5.86 -3.92
C ALA A 198 0.65 -4.40 -3.86
N LEU A 199 1.19 -3.57 -2.95
CA LEU A 199 0.90 -2.14 -2.89
C LEU A 199 1.37 -1.41 -4.15
N LEU A 200 2.62 -1.62 -4.57
CA LEU A 200 3.18 -1.00 -5.77
C LEU A 200 2.40 -1.33 -7.06
N LEU A 201 1.84 -2.54 -7.13
CA LEU A 201 1.08 -3.02 -8.29
C LEU A 201 -0.41 -2.64 -8.25
N SER A 202 -0.97 -2.39 -7.06
CA SER A 202 -2.40 -2.11 -6.89
C SER A 202 -2.74 -0.64 -6.71
N GLN A 203 -1.82 0.16 -6.13
CA GLN A 203 -2.03 1.59 -5.90
C GLN A 203 -1.29 2.41 -6.96
N GLU A 204 -2.00 3.32 -7.61
CA GLU A 204 -1.43 4.19 -8.63
C GLU A 204 -0.28 5.02 -8.09
N ASN A 205 0.83 5.05 -8.85
CA ASN A 205 2.05 5.77 -8.50
C ASN A 205 2.82 6.16 -9.78
N ASN A 206 3.82 7.01 -9.64
CA ASN A 206 4.62 7.50 -10.78
C ASN A 206 5.44 6.42 -11.52
N TYR A 207 5.47 5.19 -11.03
CA TYR A 207 6.09 4.03 -11.69
C TYR A 207 5.07 3.03 -12.24
N SER A 208 3.76 3.30 -12.12
CA SER A 208 2.69 2.36 -12.52
C SER A 208 2.80 1.93 -13.98
N GLU A 209 3.13 2.83 -14.90
CA GLU A 209 3.31 2.49 -16.32
C GLU A 209 4.53 1.59 -16.55
N ALA A 210 5.63 1.85 -15.85
CA ALA A 210 6.81 0.99 -15.91
C ALA A 210 6.53 -0.41 -15.35
N LEU A 211 5.77 -0.50 -14.26
CA LEU A 211 5.35 -1.77 -13.66
C LEU A 211 4.39 -2.55 -14.57
N LYS A 212 3.42 -1.88 -15.19
CA LYS A 212 2.52 -2.50 -16.17
C LYS A 212 3.28 -3.08 -17.36
N SER A 213 4.33 -2.39 -17.82
CA SER A 213 5.14 -2.86 -18.95
C SER A 213 5.88 -4.17 -18.66
N LEU A 214 6.19 -4.47 -17.39
CA LEU A 214 6.82 -5.75 -16.98
C LEU A 214 5.89 -6.93 -17.17
N SER A 215 4.60 -6.79 -16.87
CA SER A 215 3.62 -7.87 -17.05
C SER A 215 3.49 -8.32 -18.51
N HIS A 216 4.01 -7.53 -19.43
CA HIS A 216 3.98 -7.79 -20.86
C HIS A 216 5.32 -8.28 -21.44
N GLN A 217 6.41 -8.31 -20.65
CA GLN A 217 7.72 -8.77 -21.15
C GLN A 217 7.75 -10.29 -21.38
N ASP A 218 7.01 -11.06 -20.61
CA ASP A 218 6.86 -12.52 -20.78
C ASP A 218 5.78 -12.89 -21.81
N GLU A 219 5.07 -11.90 -22.35
CA GLU A 219 4.02 -12.12 -23.33
C GLU A 219 4.65 -12.44 -24.70
N PRO A 220 4.27 -13.58 -25.32
CA PRO A 220 4.77 -13.92 -26.66
C PRO A 220 4.56 -12.77 -27.66
N ALA A 221 5.53 -12.52 -28.52
CA ALA A 221 5.51 -11.40 -29.46
C ALA A 221 4.22 -11.34 -30.32
N TYR A 222 3.63 -12.50 -30.65
CA TYR A 222 2.38 -12.57 -31.39
C TYR A 222 1.16 -12.10 -30.56
N ILE A 223 1.13 -12.34 -29.24
CA ILE A 223 0.08 -11.84 -28.35
C ILE A 223 0.15 -10.33 -28.23
N ARG A 224 1.35 -9.80 -28.02
CA ARG A 224 1.57 -8.35 -27.96
C ARG A 224 1.13 -7.64 -29.24
N LYS A 225 1.39 -8.24 -30.43
CA LYS A 225 0.90 -7.71 -31.69
C LYS A 225 -0.62 -7.67 -31.78
N VAL A 226 -1.28 -8.75 -31.37
CA VAL A 226 -2.74 -8.85 -31.37
C VAL A 226 -3.35 -7.82 -30.42
N ARG A 227 -2.84 -7.70 -29.21
CA ARG A 227 -3.34 -6.72 -28.23
C ARG A 227 -3.21 -5.29 -28.73
N ASN A 228 -2.03 -4.90 -29.24
CA ASN A 228 -1.84 -3.55 -29.75
C ASN A 228 -2.78 -3.26 -30.92
N PHE A 229 -2.96 -4.21 -31.81
CA PHE A 229 -3.90 -4.08 -32.93
C PHE A 229 -5.35 -3.89 -32.43
N ILE A 230 -5.81 -4.62 -31.44
CA ILE A 230 -7.14 -4.46 -30.86
C ILE A 230 -7.30 -3.08 -30.22
N ILE A 231 -6.29 -2.58 -29.51
CA ILE A 231 -6.30 -1.25 -28.88
C ILE A 231 -6.35 -0.14 -29.94
N GLU A 232 -5.57 -0.25 -31.00
CA GLU A 232 -5.49 0.72 -32.09
C GLU A 232 -6.76 0.76 -32.95
N HIS A 233 -7.46 -0.38 -33.06
CA HIS A 233 -8.64 -0.56 -33.89
C HIS A 233 -9.92 -0.82 -33.09
N ALA A 234 -9.96 -0.38 -31.82
CA ALA A 234 -11.07 -0.65 -30.90
C ALA A 234 -12.45 -0.10 -31.38
N HIS A 235 -12.48 0.73 -32.42
CA HIS A 235 -13.68 1.29 -33.04
C HIS A 235 -14.12 0.55 -34.33
N GLU A 236 -13.37 -0.48 -34.72
CA GLU A 236 -13.61 -1.27 -35.93
C GLU A 236 -14.13 -2.66 -35.58
N GLU A 237 -14.86 -3.28 -36.50
CA GLU A 237 -15.23 -4.69 -36.38
C GLU A 237 -14.00 -5.56 -36.62
N ILE A 238 -13.46 -6.18 -35.56
CA ILE A 238 -12.30 -7.06 -35.62
C ILE A 238 -12.79 -8.51 -35.59
N CYS A 239 -12.45 -9.29 -36.60
CA CYS A 239 -12.77 -10.72 -36.63
C CYS A 239 -11.62 -11.59 -36.12
N ALA A 240 -11.95 -12.79 -35.64
CA ALA A 240 -10.95 -13.75 -35.11
C ALA A 240 -9.92 -14.18 -36.18
N GLU A 241 -10.29 -14.19 -37.44
CA GLU A 241 -9.45 -14.53 -38.57
C GLU A 241 -8.36 -13.45 -38.81
N ASP A 242 -8.68 -12.18 -38.59
CA ASP A 242 -7.71 -11.08 -38.72
C ASP A 242 -6.65 -11.17 -37.61
N LEU A 243 -7.10 -11.43 -36.38
CA LEU A 243 -6.20 -11.64 -35.25
C LEU A 243 -5.28 -12.86 -35.44
N GLN A 244 -5.81 -13.95 -35.98
CA GLN A 244 -5.05 -15.15 -36.30
C GLN A 244 -3.99 -14.89 -37.39
N ARG A 245 -4.35 -14.14 -38.42
CA ARG A 245 -3.44 -13.74 -39.50
C ARG A 245 -2.34 -12.85 -38.99
N LEU A 246 -2.68 -11.86 -38.15
CA LEU A 246 -1.75 -10.94 -37.53
C LEU A 246 -0.77 -11.66 -36.59
N ALA A 247 -1.28 -12.59 -35.79
CA ALA A 247 -0.50 -13.39 -34.84
C ALA A 247 0.44 -14.40 -35.51
N GLY A 248 0.11 -14.86 -36.72
CA GLY A 248 0.85 -15.92 -37.41
C GLY A 248 0.83 -17.27 -36.69
N VAL A 249 -0.21 -17.53 -35.88
CA VAL A 249 -0.38 -18.76 -35.10
C VAL A 249 -1.79 -19.35 -35.30
N SER A 250 -1.98 -20.63 -34.98
CA SER A 250 -3.27 -21.27 -35.09
C SER A 250 -4.30 -20.72 -34.09
N LYS A 251 -5.59 -20.79 -34.44
CA LYS A 251 -6.72 -20.39 -33.56
C LYS A 251 -6.66 -21.07 -32.20
N SER A 252 -6.32 -22.37 -32.18
CA SER A 252 -6.14 -23.13 -30.93
C SER A 252 -5.03 -22.58 -30.04
N LYS A 253 -3.93 -22.08 -30.62
CA LYS A 253 -2.83 -21.48 -29.87
C LYS A 253 -3.21 -20.10 -29.34
N LEU A 254 -3.98 -19.32 -30.10
CA LEU A 254 -4.51 -18.03 -29.65
C LEU A 254 -5.51 -18.19 -28.50
N ASN A 255 -6.44 -19.16 -28.59
CA ASN A 255 -7.44 -19.43 -27.57
C ASN A 255 -6.84 -19.96 -26.24
N ARG A 256 -5.71 -20.68 -26.30
CA ARG A 256 -5.01 -21.17 -25.10
C ARG A 256 -4.48 -20.05 -24.20
N THR A 257 -4.29 -18.88 -24.73
CA THR A 257 -3.80 -17.72 -23.96
C THR A 257 -4.90 -16.93 -23.26
N GLY A 258 -6.16 -17.39 -23.32
CA GLY A 258 -7.32 -16.69 -22.72
C GLY A 258 -7.75 -15.43 -23.49
N PHE A 259 -6.98 -15.01 -24.50
CA PHE A 259 -7.12 -13.71 -25.14
C PHE A 259 -8.36 -13.56 -26.04
N VAL A 260 -8.94 -14.67 -26.49
CA VAL A 260 -10.09 -14.63 -27.41
C VAL A 260 -11.41 -14.86 -26.68
N GLY A 261 -11.38 -15.37 -25.46
CA GLY A 261 -12.58 -15.62 -24.65
C GLY A 261 -13.20 -14.35 -24.05
N ASP A 262 -12.37 -13.36 -23.73
CA ASP A 262 -12.81 -12.17 -23.02
C ASP A 262 -13.28 -11.00 -23.93
N PHE A 263 -13.04 -11.10 -25.23
CA PHE A 263 -13.34 -10.02 -26.18
C PHE A 263 -14.52 -10.32 -27.12
N PHE A 264 -15.11 -11.53 -27.11
CA PHE A 264 -16.21 -11.93 -27.97
C PHE A 264 -17.43 -12.45 -27.19
N ILE A 265 -17.83 -11.75 -26.13
CA ILE A 265 -19.16 -11.93 -25.50
C ILE A 265 -19.99 -10.70 -25.78
#